data_58ca810b62d9c1f2bc6334be17c4e44e
#
_entry.id   58ca810b62d9c1f2bc6334be17c4e44e
#
_cell.length_a   1.000
_cell.length_b   1.000
_cell.length_c   1.000
_cell.angle_alpha   90.00
_cell.angle_beta   90.00
_cell.angle_gamma   90.00
#
_symmetry.space_group_name_H-M   'P 1'
#
loop_
_entity.id
_entity.type
_entity.pdbx_description
1 polymer ?
#
loop_
_entity_poly.entity_id
_entity_poly.type
_entity_poly.pdbx_seq_one_letter_code
_entity_poly.pdbx_strand_id
1 'polypeptide(L)'
;MGNTGSQVICTERAHYMCPNMEFGILAHICAEYSREKVLETVRVLQAAHPFLRSLIAEEHGSRKLYYQVQESLELSLIEKSDVDSWQTDYNELTVPGWDVRREGMLKALLYPAGAEFDLLLIAHHLLCDGRGLLQLADEFARYYCQGSIPQPVSENLIAGLDDLPEKSGLPFISRCMIDDANRRWDKEHHRVSHEEYLDFEKAFLRDNPVQREIITVDGGELEAIHQMCRQRGVSVNDYLIARMMLEEQTDKVVIAEDIRNHVSCYRQGAMGNYSTAFSITVRKKEKDVFSLAEQVASQVAFVREQPQKEMLVLACYLRMRPELIDAVAISTLGDFQSTAGAFVGRNMFGYGSRNGKCVTNLGRVESDVISEAVFIPPASPANAKTLGVLTVNGRMKICSVTQSHA
;
A
#
# COMPACT_ATOMS: atom_id res chain seq x y z
N MET A 1 14.57 -21.34 20.75
CA MET A 1 15.00 -21.37 19.34
C MET A 1 13.73 -21.27 18.52
N GLY A 2 13.30 -20.03 18.21
CA GLY A 2 12.14 -19.77 17.39
C GLY A 2 12.44 -20.20 15.96
N ASN A 3 11.51 -20.89 15.39
CA ASN A 3 11.53 -21.35 14.03
C ASN A 3 11.66 -20.11 13.11
N THR A 4 12.84 -19.86 12.54
CA THR A 4 13.07 -18.89 11.47
C THR A 4 12.47 -19.46 10.18
N GLY A 5 11.18 -19.84 10.25
CA GLY A 5 10.45 -20.43 9.15
C GLY A 5 10.24 -19.40 8.06
N SER A 6 10.65 -19.74 6.86
CA SER A 6 10.30 -19.02 5.65
C SER A 6 8.77 -18.95 5.53
N GLN A 7 8.20 -17.75 5.58
CA GLN A 7 6.75 -17.58 5.43
C GLN A 7 6.39 -17.50 3.95
N VAL A 8 5.40 -18.28 3.53
CA VAL A 8 4.91 -18.28 2.13
C VAL A 8 4.17 -16.98 1.82
N ILE A 9 4.44 -16.40 0.67
CA ILE A 9 3.75 -15.23 0.16
C ILE A 9 2.50 -15.68 -0.60
N CYS A 10 1.34 -15.26 -0.13
CA CYS A 10 0.04 -15.58 -0.73
C CYS A 10 -0.62 -14.33 -1.33
N THR A 11 -1.33 -13.55 -0.53
CA THR A 11 -2.05 -12.35 -0.99
C THR A 11 -1.12 -11.23 -1.43
N GLU A 12 0.04 -11.09 -0.77
CA GLU A 12 1.07 -10.10 -1.08
C GLU A 12 1.72 -10.33 -2.46
N ARG A 13 1.61 -11.54 -3.01
CA ARG A 13 2.14 -11.85 -4.35
C ARG A 13 1.61 -10.91 -5.44
N ALA A 14 0.42 -10.35 -5.24
CA ALA A 14 -0.14 -9.35 -6.13
C ALA A 14 0.71 -8.06 -6.26
N HIS A 15 1.61 -7.82 -5.31
CA HIS A 15 2.53 -6.68 -5.30
C HIS A 15 3.92 -7.04 -5.83
N TYR A 16 4.22 -8.34 -5.99
CA TYR A 16 5.58 -8.80 -6.36
C TYR A 16 5.99 -8.41 -7.79
N MET A 17 5.11 -8.65 -8.76
CA MET A 17 5.34 -8.28 -10.17
C MET A 17 4.27 -7.27 -10.63
N CYS A 18 4.15 -6.18 -9.89
CA CYS A 18 3.26 -5.06 -10.21
C CYS A 18 4.03 -3.75 -10.02
N PRO A 19 4.22 -2.93 -11.07
CA PRO A 19 5.00 -1.70 -10.97
C PRO A 19 4.29 -0.63 -10.13
N ASN A 20 5.04 0.34 -9.61
CA ASN A 20 4.54 1.45 -8.77
C ASN A 20 3.84 1.00 -7.46
N MET A 21 4.29 -0.11 -6.88
CA MET A 21 3.78 -0.58 -5.59
C MET A 21 4.63 -0.11 -4.40
N GLU A 22 5.48 0.86 -4.59
CA GLU A 22 6.18 1.59 -3.55
C GLU A 22 5.29 2.68 -2.98
N PHE A 23 5.40 2.90 -1.68
CA PHE A 23 4.66 3.94 -0.96
C PHE A 23 5.53 4.48 0.19
N GLY A 24 5.17 5.62 0.75
CA GLY A 24 6.05 6.27 1.72
C GLY A 24 5.33 6.96 2.88
N ILE A 25 6.11 7.22 3.93
CA ILE A 25 5.78 8.14 5.02
C ILE A 25 6.91 9.16 5.12
N LEU A 26 6.60 10.43 4.92
CA LEU A 26 7.50 11.55 5.23
C LEU A 26 7.06 12.12 6.57
N ALA A 27 7.90 11.95 7.60
CA ALA A 27 7.61 12.35 8.97
C ALA A 27 8.63 13.40 9.45
N HIS A 28 8.13 14.48 10.07
CA HIS A 28 8.95 15.49 10.72
C HIS A 28 9.19 15.11 12.18
N ILE A 29 10.46 14.89 12.57
CA ILE A 29 10.86 14.41 13.89
C ILE A 29 11.49 15.54 14.70
N CYS A 30 10.92 15.81 15.89
CA CYS A 30 11.31 16.89 16.77
C CYS A 30 12.54 16.52 17.63
N ALA A 31 13.65 16.20 16.98
CA ALA A 31 14.92 15.90 17.64
C ALA A 31 16.09 16.21 16.70
N GLU A 32 17.24 16.60 17.30
CA GLU A 32 18.48 16.80 16.56
C GLU A 32 18.95 15.54 15.85
N TYR A 33 19.37 15.67 14.60
CA TYR A 33 19.86 14.56 13.80
C TYR A 33 21.19 14.01 14.31
N SER A 34 21.29 12.70 14.44
CA SER A 34 22.53 11.96 14.67
C SER A 34 22.54 10.68 13.86
N ARG A 35 23.50 10.56 12.94
CA ARG A 35 23.69 9.35 12.13
C ARG A 35 23.89 8.11 12.98
N GLU A 36 24.69 8.20 14.04
CA GLU A 36 24.94 7.08 14.96
C GLU A 36 23.65 6.58 15.59
N LYS A 37 22.83 7.50 16.09
CA LYS A 37 21.55 7.20 16.73
C LYS A 37 20.53 6.62 15.71
N VAL A 38 20.54 7.09 14.46
CA VAL A 38 19.74 6.51 13.37
C VAL A 38 20.13 5.04 13.14
N LEU A 39 21.42 4.75 13.03
CA LEU A 39 21.92 3.37 12.84
C LEU A 39 21.56 2.46 14.00
N GLU A 40 21.65 2.97 15.24
CA GLU A 40 21.21 2.23 16.42
C GLU A 40 19.69 1.96 16.38
N THR A 41 18.89 2.99 16.09
CA THR A 41 17.43 2.87 15.95
C THR A 41 17.05 1.80 14.93
N VAL A 42 17.66 1.82 13.76
CA VAL A 42 17.42 0.83 12.70
C VAL A 42 17.72 -0.59 13.18
N ARG A 43 18.84 -0.80 13.91
CA ARG A 43 19.17 -2.15 14.47
C ARG A 43 18.11 -2.63 15.45
N VAL A 44 17.60 -1.74 16.30
CA VAL A 44 16.54 -2.07 17.26
C VAL A 44 15.25 -2.44 16.54
N LEU A 45 14.84 -1.67 15.52
CA LEU A 45 13.67 -1.98 14.69
C LEU A 45 13.83 -3.30 13.94
N GLN A 46 15.00 -3.58 13.37
CA GLN A 46 15.29 -4.86 12.71
C GLN A 46 15.28 -6.06 13.66
N ALA A 47 15.58 -5.85 14.92
CA ALA A 47 15.47 -6.89 15.94
C ALA A 47 14.02 -7.15 16.33
N ALA A 48 13.19 -6.12 16.41
CA ALA A 48 11.75 -6.23 16.71
C ALA A 48 10.94 -6.77 15.52
N HIS A 49 11.29 -6.37 14.29
CA HIS A 49 10.59 -6.71 13.05
C HIS A 49 11.51 -7.46 12.08
N PRO A 50 11.56 -8.80 12.13
CA PRO A 50 12.44 -9.60 11.26
C PRO A 50 12.20 -9.38 9.75
N PHE A 51 11.01 -8.99 9.32
CA PHE A 51 10.71 -8.70 7.92
C PHE A 51 11.53 -7.53 7.35
N LEU A 52 12.00 -6.61 8.18
CA LEU A 52 12.95 -5.56 7.76
C LEU A 52 14.30 -6.12 7.28
N ARG A 53 14.59 -7.40 7.58
CA ARG A 53 15.77 -8.12 7.13
C ARG A 53 15.44 -9.21 6.12
N SER A 54 14.27 -9.15 5.48
CA SER A 54 13.85 -10.17 4.52
C SER A 54 14.16 -9.79 3.09
N LEU A 55 14.56 -10.80 2.32
CA LEU A 55 14.57 -10.80 0.86
C LEU A 55 13.48 -11.76 0.38
N ILE A 56 13.05 -11.58 -0.88
CA ILE A 56 12.11 -12.49 -1.50
C ILE A 56 12.87 -13.63 -2.16
N ALA A 57 12.58 -14.86 -1.76
CA ALA A 57 13.15 -16.07 -2.34
C ALA A 57 12.09 -16.90 -3.06
N GLU A 58 12.49 -17.59 -4.12
CA GLU A 58 11.64 -18.52 -4.88
C GLU A 58 12.10 -19.94 -4.65
N GLU A 59 11.18 -20.84 -4.31
CA GLU A 59 11.47 -22.26 -4.19
C GLU A 59 11.64 -22.89 -5.57
N HIS A 60 12.77 -23.52 -5.79
CA HIS A 60 13.08 -24.18 -7.06
C HIS A 60 12.05 -25.28 -7.37
N GLY A 61 11.43 -25.21 -8.54
CA GLY A 61 10.47 -26.20 -9.06
C GLY A 61 9.00 -25.93 -8.68
N SER A 62 8.71 -25.39 -7.51
CA SER A 62 7.32 -25.06 -7.11
C SER A 62 6.90 -23.62 -7.41
N ARG A 63 7.87 -22.74 -7.66
CA ARG A 63 7.69 -21.29 -7.84
C ARG A 63 6.93 -20.60 -6.71
N LYS A 64 6.93 -21.19 -5.52
CA LYS A 64 6.43 -20.54 -4.31
C LYS A 64 7.41 -19.46 -3.87
N LEU A 65 6.88 -18.31 -3.49
CA LEU A 65 7.66 -17.20 -2.96
C LEU A 65 7.63 -17.21 -1.43
N TYR A 66 8.75 -16.82 -0.82
CA TYR A 66 8.93 -16.77 0.63
C TYR A 66 9.65 -15.50 1.04
N TYR A 67 9.35 -15.04 2.26
CA TYR A 67 10.21 -14.10 2.97
C TYR A 67 11.38 -14.88 3.57
N GLN A 68 12.58 -14.62 3.08
CA GLN A 68 13.81 -15.18 3.60
C GLN A 68 14.49 -14.18 4.53
N VAL A 69 14.31 -14.35 5.84
CA VAL A 69 14.94 -13.49 6.84
C VAL A 69 16.44 -13.74 6.86
N GLN A 70 17.23 -12.69 6.64
CA GLN A 70 18.69 -12.70 6.70
C GLN A 70 19.17 -12.50 8.15
N GLU A 71 20.37 -12.97 8.48
CA GLU A 71 21.00 -12.69 9.78
C GLU A 71 21.26 -11.18 9.93
N SER A 72 21.74 -10.54 8.86
CA SER A 72 21.91 -9.11 8.75
C SER A 72 21.52 -8.65 7.35
N LEU A 73 20.91 -7.48 7.25
CA LEU A 73 20.62 -6.80 6.00
C LEU A 73 20.79 -5.30 6.23
N GLU A 74 21.69 -4.69 5.48
CA GLU A 74 21.83 -3.24 5.52
C GLU A 74 20.63 -2.59 4.84
N LEU A 75 19.96 -1.67 5.55
CA LEU A 75 18.95 -0.82 4.96
C LEU A 75 19.61 0.35 4.23
N SER A 76 19.05 0.73 3.10
CA SER A 76 19.47 1.92 2.35
C SER A 76 19.12 3.18 3.15
N LEU A 77 20.11 3.78 3.81
CA LEU A 77 20.01 5.01 4.58
C LEU A 77 20.77 6.12 3.88
N ILE A 78 20.06 7.09 3.31
CA ILE A 78 20.63 8.14 2.49
C ILE A 78 20.36 9.49 3.15
N GLU A 79 21.44 10.26 3.38
CA GLU A 79 21.33 11.63 3.86
C GLU A 79 21.21 12.57 2.67
N LYS A 80 20.29 13.52 2.75
CA LYS A 80 20.02 14.57 1.78
C LYS A 80 19.97 15.92 2.50
N SER A 81 20.27 17.00 1.81
CA SER A 81 20.38 18.32 2.43
C SER A 81 19.11 19.15 2.40
N ASP A 82 18.14 18.79 1.56
CA ASP A 82 16.96 19.61 1.29
C ASP A 82 15.72 18.75 1.19
N VAL A 83 14.82 18.88 2.15
CA VAL A 83 13.56 18.13 2.17
C VAL A 83 12.61 18.57 1.05
N ASP A 84 12.71 19.77 0.53
CA ASP A 84 11.85 20.24 -0.58
C ASP A 84 12.12 19.43 -1.86
N SER A 85 13.29 18.76 -1.97
CA SER A 85 13.62 17.85 -3.06
C SER A 85 13.04 16.42 -2.89
N TRP A 86 12.30 16.12 -1.83
CA TRP A 86 11.88 14.77 -1.49
C TRP A 86 11.23 13.99 -2.65
N GLN A 87 10.48 14.65 -3.53
CA GLN A 87 9.85 13.99 -4.69
C GLN A 87 10.87 13.51 -5.71
N THR A 88 11.89 14.34 -5.99
CA THR A 88 12.99 13.96 -6.86
C THR A 88 13.77 12.80 -6.26
N ASP A 89 14.10 12.88 -4.97
CA ASP A 89 14.82 11.84 -4.24
C ASP A 89 14.02 10.53 -4.17
N TYR A 90 12.69 10.61 -3.96
CA TYR A 90 11.78 9.46 -4.03
C TYR A 90 11.86 8.76 -5.40
N ASN A 91 11.78 9.55 -6.48
CA ASN A 91 11.84 9.02 -7.84
C ASN A 91 13.23 8.45 -8.18
N GLU A 92 14.31 9.06 -7.71
CA GLU A 92 15.68 8.52 -7.88
C GLU A 92 15.82 7.10 -7.29
N LEU A 93 15.08 6.79 -6.19
CA LEU A 93 15.14 5.50 -5.53
C LEU A 93 14.15 4.46 -6.08
N THR A 94 13.07 4.90 -6.72
CA THR A 94 11.98 4.00 -7.15
C THR A 94 11.95 3.78 -8.66
N VAL A 95 12.19 4.81 -9.49
CA VAL A 95 12.13 4.70 -10.97
C VAL A 95 13.13 3.69 -11.58
N PRO A 96 14.33 3.44 -11.01
CA PRO A 96 15.20 2.37 -11.52
C PRO A 96 14.64 0.94 -11.39
N GLY A 97 13.51 0.77 -10.71
CA GLY A 97 12.94 -0.51 -10.30
C GLY A 97 13.53 -0.99 -8.98
N TRP A 98 12.87 -1.97 -8.36
CA TRP A 98 13.25 -2.46 -7.02
C TRP A 98 13.42 -3.98 -7.01
N ASP A 99 14.67 -4.46 -7.00
CA ASP A 99 14.97 -5.89 -6.95
C ASP A 99 14.87 -6.45 -5.52
N VAL A 100 13.64 -6.78 -5.10
CA VAL A 100 13.34 -7.34 -3.78
C VAL A 100 13.98 -8.71 -3.49
N ARG A 101 14.61 -9.34 -4.47
CA ARG A 101 15.40 -10.56 -4.29
C ARG A 101 16.84 -10.27 -3.85
N ARG A 102 17.32 -9.05 -4.06
CA ARG A 102 18.72 -8.64 -3.80
C ARG A 102 18.85 -7.53 -2.77
N GLU A 103 17.83 -6.69 -2.65
CA GLU A 103 17.81 -5.57 -1.72
C GLU A 103 16.60 -5.63 -0.80
N GLY A 104 16.72 -5.04 0.39
CA GLY A 104 15.62 -4.99 1.37
C GLY A 104 14.44 -4.19 0.87
N MET A 105 13.27 -4.46 1.43
CA MET A 105 11.99 -3.86 1.04
C MET A 105 11.70 -2.51 1.72
N LEU A 106 12.71 -1.88 2.32
CA LEU A 106 12.64 -0.56 2.95
C LEU A 106 13.86 0.28 2.58
N LYS A 107 13.64 1.52 2.16
CA LYS A 107 14.66 2.57 1.96
C LYS A 107 14.31 3.76 2.83
N ALA A 108 15.31 4.49 3.32
CA ALA A 108 15.10 5.68 4.14
C ALA A 108 15.97 6.83 3.68
N LEU A 109 15.37 8.01 3.55
CA LEU A 109 16.07 9.27 3.36
C LEU A 109 15.94 10.12 4.62
N LEU A 110 17.01 10.80 4.94
CA LEU A 110 17.13 11.61 6.15
C LEU A 110 17.54 13.03 5.73
N TYR A 111 16.78 14.02 6.18
CA TYR A 111 16.98 15.44 5.85
C TYR A 111 17.25 16.22 7.13
N PRO A 112 18.53 16.33 7.56
CA PRO A 112 18.89 17.11 8.74
C PRO A 112 18.56 18.60 8.60
N ALA A 113 17.88 19.20 9.59
CA ALA A 113 17.45 20.57 9.58
C ALA A 113 17.66 21.26 10.97
N GLY A 114 18.93 21.42 11.36
CA GLY A 114 19.28 22.04 12.64
C GLY A 114 18.91 21.18 13.85
N ALA A 115 17.95 21.63 14.66
CA ALA A 115 17.50 20.92 15.88
C ALA A 115 16.47 19.80 15.60
N GLU A 116 16.09 19.59 14.34
CA GLU A 116 15.06 18.67 13.90
C GLU A 116 15.50 17.99 12.61
N PHE A 117 14.80 16.96 12.16
CA PHE A 117 15.03 16.35 10.85
C PHE A 117 13.77 15.70 10.28
N ASP A 118 13.74 15.55 8.96
CA ASP A 118 12.70 14.80 8.29
C ASP A 118 13.20 13.39 7.93
N LEU A 119 12.32 12.43 8.14
CA LEU A 119 12.52 11.02 7.79
C LEU A 119 11.52 10.62 6.72
N LEU A 120 12.01 10.28 5.53
CA LEU A 120 11.19 9.66 4.49
C LEU A 120 11.48 8.16 4.45
N LEU A 121 10.52 7.36 4.90
CA LEU A 121 10.51 5.92 4.72
C LEU A 121 9.79 5.58 3.42
N ILE A 122 10.43 4.77 2.58
CA ILE A 122 9.83 4.24 1.34
C ILE A 122 9.84 2.71 1.46
N ALA A 123 8.67 2.10 1.37
CA ALA A 123 8.50 0.65 1.46
C ALA A 123 7.94 0.07 0.16
N HIS A 124 8.41 -1.11 -0.22
CA HIS A 124 7.74 -1.94 -1.20
C HIS A 124 6.53 -2.61 -0.54
N HIS A 125 5.39 -2.70 -1.24
CA HIS A 125 4.12 -3.20 -0.67
C HIS A 125 4.15 -4.70 -0.28
N LEU A 126 5.20 -5.42 -0.60
CA LEU A 126 5.49 -6.75 -0.03
C LEU A 126 5.83 -6.68 1.46
N LEU A 127 6.46 -5.61 1.93
CA LEU A 127 6.88 -5.49 3.33
C LEU A 127 5.68 -5.34 4.27
N CYS A 128 4.80 -4.39 3.94
CA CYS A 128 3.67 -4.02 4.79
C CYS A 128 2.64 -3.19 4.01
N ASP A 129 1.57 -2.80 4.68
CA ASP A 129 0.63 -1.76 4.22
C ASP A 129 0.94 -0.38 4.84
N GLY A 130 0.13 0.63 4.47
CA GLY A 130 0.33 2.00 4.94
C GLY A 130 0.26 2.14 6.48
N ARG A 131 -0.56 1.35 7.16
CA ARG A 131 -0.63 1.33 8.63
C ARG A 131 0.62 0.72 9.24
N GLY A 132 1.15 -0.36 8.64
CA GLY A 132 2.41 -0.96 9.07
C GLY A 132 3.59 0.00 8.93
N LEU A 133 3.66 0.75 7.82
CA LEU A 133 4.73 1.74 7.62
C LEU A 133 4.59 2.94 8.57
N LEU A 134 3.36 3.39 8.85
CA LEU A 134 3.10 4.45 9.83
C LEU A 134 3.51 4.02 11.24
N GLN A 135 3.19 2.78 11.63
CA GLN A 135 3.65 2.19 12.88
C GLN A 135 5.18 2.18 12.96
N LEU A 136 5.86 1.76 11.90
CA LEU A 136 7.33 1.74 11.85
C LEU A 136 7.93 3.14 11.99
N ALA A 137 7.32 4.16 11.39
CA ALA A 137 7.74 5.56 11.54
C ALA A 137 7.58 6.06 12.99
N ASP A 138 6.47 5.72 13.65
CA ASP A 138 6.23 6.07 15.06
C ASP A 138 7.21 5.33 15.99
N GLU A 139 7.44 4.03 15.79
CA GLU A 139 8.40 3.24 16.56
C GLU A 139 9.84 3.77 16.38
N PHE A 140 10.21 4.15 15.15
CA PHE A 140 11.49 4.82 14.88
C PHE A 140 11.62 6.10 15.69
N ALA A 141 10.63 6.98 15.60
CA ALA A 141 10.66 8.28 16.27
C ALA A 141 10.68 8.11 17.80
N ARG A 142 9.88 7.20 18.37
CA ARG A 142 9.85 6.92 19.81
C ARG A 142 11.16 6.34 20.32
N TYR A 143 11.75 5.38 19.62
CA TYR A 143 13.05 4.88 20.05
C TYR A 143 14.12 5.98 19.91
N TYR A 144 14.15 6.66 18.78
CA TYR A 144 15.10 7.75 18.53
C TYR A 144 15.01 8.86 19.57
N CYS A 145 13.82 9.35 19.91
CA CYS A 145 13.64 10.48 20.83
C CYS A 145 13.68 10.07 22.31
N GLN A 146 13.12 8.90 22.65
CA GLN A 146 12.77 8.52 24.02
C GLN A 146 13.42 7.21 24.47
N GLY A 147 14.07 6.45 23.57
CA GLY A 147 14.63 5.12 23.88
C GLY A 147 13.56 4.03 24.07
N SER A 148 12.34 4.26 23.60
CA SER A 148 11.23 3.30 23.74
C SER A 148 11.43 2.10 22.81
N ILE A 149 11.77 0.94 23.36
CA ILE A 149 12.04 -0.28 22.60
C ILE A 149 10.72 -0.88 22.10
N PRO A 150 10.53 -1.08 20.77
CA PRO A 150 9.35 -1.74 20.24
C PRO A 150 9.28 -3.21 20.67
N GLN A 151 8.05 -3.72 20.84
CA GLN A 151 7.83 -5.10 21.22
C GLN A 151 8.04 -6.02 20.01
N PRO A 152 8.84 -7.10 20.13
CA PRO A 152 8.99 -8.06 19.06
C PRO A 152 7.65 -8.77 18.76
N VAL A 153 7.23 -8.78 17.52
CA VAL A 153 6.02 -9.45 17.06
C VAL A 153 6.34 -10.35 15.87
N SER A 154 5.80 -11.57 15.88
CA SER A 154 5.89 -12.45 14.72
C SER A 154 4.84 -12.05 13.69
N GLU A 155 5.29 -11.84 12.45
CA GLU A 155 4.41 -11.64 11.32
C GLU A 155 3.67 -12.94 10.98
N ASN A 156 2.33 -12.85 10.86
CA ASN A 156 1.48 -13.93 10.37
C ASN A 156 0.60 -13.36 9.26
N LEU A 157 0.93 -13.68 8.03
CA LEU A 157 0.23 -13.15 6.86
C LEU A 157 -0.99 -14.00 6.51
N ILE A 158 -1.87 -13.44 5.70
CA ILE A 158 -3.07 -14.13 5.20
C ILE A 158 -2.62 -15.23 4.24
N ALA A 159 -2.82 -16.49 4.63
CA ALA A 159 -2.39 -17.68 3.88
C ALA A 159 -3.57 -18.44 3.24
N GLY A 160 -4.79 -18.19 3.69
CA GLY A 160 -5.97 -18.90 3.20
C GLY A 160 -7.29 -18.19 3.50
N LEU A 161 -8.37 -18.74 3.00
CA LEU A 161 -9.72 -18.21 3.27
C LEU A 161 -10.11 -18.31 4.75
N ASP A 162 -9.50 -19.21 5.50
CA ASP A 162 -9.77 -19.40 6.93
C ASP A 162 -9.20 -18.24 7.79
N ASP A 163 -8.29 -17.46 7.24
CA ASP A 163 -7.77 -16.25 7.87
C ASP A 163 -8.71 -15.05 7.72
N LEU A 164 -9.64 -15.12 6.77
CA LEU A 164 -10.62 -14.07 6.46
C LEU A 164 -11.92 -14.29 7.24
N PRO A 165 -12.79 -13.26 7.37
CA PRO A 165 -14.11 -13.41 7.98
C PRO A 165 -14.93 -14.53 7.33
N GLU A 166 -15.81 -15.16 8.11
CA GLU A 166 -16.77 -16.12 7.58
C GLU A 166 -17.52 -15.56 6.36
N LYS A 167 -17.75 -16.40 5.35
CA LYS A 167 -18.42 -16.05 4.09
C LYS A 167 -17.61 -15.13 3.15
N SER A 168 -16.31 -14.95 3.36
CA SER A 168 -15.43 -14.21 2.43
C SER A 168 -15.16 -14.92 1.09
N GLY A 169 -15.78 -16.07 0.84
CA GLY A 169 -15.63 -16.82 -0.39
C GLY A 169 -16.15 -16.06 -1.63
N LEU A 170 -15.62 -16.42 -2.81
CA LEU A 170 -15.96 -15.75 -4.06
C LEU A 170 -17.43 -15.95 -4.47
N PRO A 171 -18.12 -14.87 -4.93
CA PRO A 171 -19.38 -14.99 -5.65
C PRO A 171 -19.24 -15.90 -6.86
N PHE A 172 -20.34 -16.55 -7.26
CA PHE A 172 -20.33 -17.55 -8.34
C PHE A 172 -19.68 -17.06 -9.64
N ILE A 173 -20.03 -15.85 -10.09
CA ILE A 173 -19.50 -15.27 -11.35
C ILE A 173 -17.99 -15.05 -11.23
N SER A 174 -17.51 -14.43 -10.16
CA SER A 174 -16.08 -14.18 -9.94
C SER A 174 -15.30 -15.48 -9.87
N ARG A 175 -15.86 -16.50 -9.19
CA ARG A 175 -15.26 -17.84 -9.16
C ARG A 175 -15.12 -18.47 -10.54
N CYS A 176 -16.20 -18.42 -11.36
CA CYS A 176 -16.15 -18.94 -12.73
C CYS A 176 -15.11 -18.23 -13.61
N MET A 177 -15.01 -16.89 -13.46
CA MET A 177 -14.01 -16.09 -14.20
C MET A 177 -12.59 -16.49 -13.84
N ILE A 178 -12.29 -16.65 -12.54
CA ILE A 178 -10.93 -17.03 -12.08
C ILE A 178 -10.62 -18.47 -12.47
N ASP A 179 -11.58 -19.39 -12.34
CA ASP A 179 -11.39 -20.79 -12.73
C ASP A 179 -11.14 -20.92 -14.25
N ASP A 180 -11.78 -20.08 -15.07
CA ASP A 180 -11.50 -20.01 -16.50
C ASP A 180 -10.10 -19.42 -16.78
N ALA A 181 -9.72 -18.35 -16.09
CA ALA A 181 -8.38 -17.78 -16.22
C ALA A 181 -7.30 -18.79 -15.82
N ASN A 182 -7.48 -19.51 -14.69
CA ASN A 182 -6.56 -20.58 -14.27
C ASN A 182 -6.44 -21.69 -15.33
N ARG A 183 -7.57 -22.14 -15.91
CA ARG A 183 -7.55 -23.17 -16.98
C ARG A 183 -6.83 -22.71 -18.25
N ARG A 184 -6.93 -21.43 -18.61
CA ARG A 184 -6.18 -20.86 -19.74
C ARG A 184 -4.70 -20.81 -19.39
N TRP A 185 -4.35 -20.33 -18.19
CA TRP A 185 -2.98 -20.26 -17.70
C TRP A 185 -2.29 -21.64 -17.68
N ASP A 186 -3.00 -22.69 -17.23
CA ASP A 186 -2.47 -24.06 -17.19
C ASP A 186 -2.08 -24.60 -18.59
N LYS A 187 -2.62 -23.99 -19.67
CA LYS A 187 -2.28 -24.33 -21.08
C LYS A 187 -1.15 -23.47 -21.64
N GLU A 188 -0.81 -22.38 -20.99
CA GLU A 188 0.30 -21.52 -21.38
C GLU A 188 1.60 -22.10 -20.82
N HIS A 189 2.67 -22.14 -21.64
CA HIS A 189 3.94 -22.79 -21.26
C HIS A 189 5.01 -21.79 -20.82
N HIS A 190 4.92 -20.55 -21.29
CA HIS A 190 5.83 -19.50 -20.85
C HIS A 190 5.40 -18.94 -19.51
N ARG A 191 6.37 -18.73 -18.59
CA ARG A 191 6.18 -18.15 -17.27
C ARG A 191 7.07 -16.93 -17.16
N VAL A 192 6.54 -15.86 -16.56
CA VAL A 192 7.30 -14.62 -16.35
C VAL A 192 8.53 -14.93 -15.49
N SER A 193 9.70 -14.58 -15.96
CA SER A 193 10.91 -14.57 -15.14
C SER A 193 11.03 -13.25 -14.39
N HIS A 194 11.83 -13.25 -13.31
CA HIS A 194 12.07 -12.03 -12.55
C HIS A 194 12.80 -10.96 -13.37
N GLU A 195 13.73 -11.39 -14.22
CA GLU A 195 14.48 -10.52 -15.11
C GLU A 195 13.58 -9.86 -16.16
N GLU A 196 12.67 -10.63 -16.79
CA GLU A 196 11.68 -10.07 -17.73
C GLU A 196 10.80 -9.00 -17.05
N TYR A 197 10.40 -9.27 -15.79
CA TYR A 197 9.63 -8.28 -15.03
C TYR A 197 10.43 -7.01 -14.74
N LEU A 198 11.67 -7.13 -14.26
CA LEU A 198 12.51 -5.94 -13.97
C LEU A 198 12.76 -5.08 -15.21
N ASP A 199 12.95 -5.69 -16.39
CA ASP A 199 13.09 -4.94 -17.64
C ASP A 199 11.79 -4.22 -18.02
N PHE A 200 10.66 -4.90 -17.88
CA PHE A 200 9.33 -4.30 -18.06
C PHE A 200 9.10 -3.17 -17.07
N GLU A 201 9.35 -3.39 -15.77
CA GLU A 201 9.14 -2.41 -14.73
C GLU A 201 9.90 -1.10 -15.01
N LYS A 202 11.21 -1.19 -15.32
CA LYS A 202 12.04 -0.03 -15.69
C LYS A 202 11.49 0.76 -16.86
N ALA A 203 11.05 0.06 -17.91
CA ALA A 203 10.43 0.71 -19.06
C ALA A 203 9.10 1.37 -18.67
N PHE A 204 8.25 0.67 -17.92
CA PHE A 204 6.97 1.17 -17.48
C PHE A 204 7.11 2.43 -16.60
N LEU A 205 8.00 2.41 -15.60
CA LEU A 205 8.21 3.54 -14.68
C LEU A 205 8.73 4.78 -15.41
N ARG A 206 9.63 4.60 -16.37
CA ARG A 206 10.13 5.70 -17.20
C ARG A 206 9.04 6.32 -18.08
N ASP A 207 8.19 5.48 -18.68
CA ASP A 207 7.20 5.89 -19.68
C ASP A 207 5.87 6.34 -19.03
N ASN A 208 5.68 6.11 -17.73
CA ASN A 208 4.50 6.50 -16.96
C ASN A 208 4.89 7.31 -15.71
N PRO A 209 5.34 8.56 -15.89
CA PRO A 209 5.78 9.39 -14.77
C PRO A 209 4.64 9.67 -13.78
N VAL A 210 5.00 9.68 -12.51
CA VAL A 210 4.10 9.90 -11.38
C VAL A 210 4.32 11.30 -10.82
N GLN A 211 3.24 12.07 -10.71
CA GLN A 211 3.23 13.38 -10.03
C GLN A 211 2.61 13.24 -8.65
N ARG A 212 3.16 13.97 -7.68
CA ARG A 212 2.73 13.98 -6.29
C ARG A 212 2.52 15.41 -5.84
N GLU A 213 1.36 15.71 -5.27
CA GLU A 213 1.01 17.01 -4.72
C GLU A 213 0.56 16.85 -3.27
N ILE A 214 1.10 17.68 -2.36
CA ILE A 214 0.70 17.69 -0.97
C ILE A 214 -0.26 18.86 -0.73
N ILE A 215 -1.44 18.55 -0.25
CA ILE A 215 -2.45 19.50 0.18
C ILE A 215 -2.52 19.45 1.70
N THR A 216 -2.34 20.59 2.35
CA THR A 216 -2.49 20.72 3.80
C THR A 216 -3.88 21.29 4.11
N VAL A 217 -4.62 20.61 4.98
CA VAL A 217 -5.87 21.11 5.55
C VAL A 217 -5.54 21.55 6.98
N ASP A 218 -5.63 22.83 7.24
CA ASP A 218 -5.30 23.38 8.56
C ASP A 218 -6.34 22.99 9.63
N GLY A 219 -5.98 23.22 10.91
CA GLY A 219 -6.82 22.79 12.02
C GLY A 219 -8.20 23.46 12.03
N GLY A 220 -8.33 24.72 11.58
CA GLY A 220 -9.60 25.43 11.52
C GLY A 220 -10.52 24.92 10.42
N GLU A 221 -9.96 24.68 9.23
CA GLU A 221 -10.68 24.08 8.10
C GLU A 221 -11.10 22.65 8.43
N LEU A 222 -10.19 21.85 9.00
CA LEU A 222 -10.48 20.47 9.39
C LEU A 222 -11.60 20.39 10.43
N GLU A 223 -11.60 21.27 11.45
CA GLU A 223 -12.68 21.30 12.45
C GLU A 223 -14.02 21.70 11.82
N ALA A 224 -14.04 22.63 10.87
CA ALA A 224 -15.26 22.97 10.12
C ALA A 224 -15.79 21.76 9.33
N ILE A 225 -14.91 21.03 8.64
CA ILE A 225 -15.26 19.78 7.94
C ILE A 225 -15.83 18.74 8.93
N HIS A 226 -15.18 18.55 10.08
CA HIS A 226 -15.63 17.63 11.13
C HIS A 226 -17.02 17.99 11.66
N GLN A 227 -17.30 19.28 11.89
CA GLN A 227 -18.60 19.74 12.35
C GLN A 227 -19.71 19.47 11.33
N MET A 228 -19.44 19.79 10.06
CA MET A 228 -20.39 19.51 8.97
C MET A 228 -20.64 18.01 8.79
N CYS A 229 -19.60 17.19 8.82
CA CYS A 229 -19.73 15.75 8.75
C CYS A 229 -20.58 15.19 9.91
N ARG A 230 -20.32 15.63 11.13
CA ARG A 230 -21.13 15.24 12.31
C ARG A 230 -22.60 15.62 12.18
N GLN A 231 -22.90 16.83 11.69
CA GLN A 231 -24.28 17.29 11.48
C GLN A 231 -25.02 16.45 10.43
N ARG A 232 -24.30 15.91 9.45
CA ARG A 232 -24.84 15.07 8.37
C ARG A 232 -24.75 13.56 8.65
N GLY A 233 -24.15 13.15 9.78
CA GLY A 233 -24.01 11.74 10.13
C GLY A 233 -23.05 10.98 9.21
N VAL A 234 -22.06 11.65 8.59
CA VAL A 234 -21.05 11.05 7.72
C VAL A 234 -19.65 11.18 8.33
N SER A 235 -18.70 10.36 7.88
CA SER A 235 -17.30 10.48 8.25
C SER A 235 -16.55 11.50 7.36
N VAL A 236 -15.39 11.98 7.83
CA VAL A 236 -14.48 12.78 6.98
C VAL A 236 -14.02 11.97 5.77
N ASN A 237 -13.88 10.65 5.90
CA ASN A 237 -13.53 9.79 4.78
C ASN A 237 -14.62 9.77 3.70
N ASP A 238 -15.91 9.70 4.10
CA ASP A 238 -17.03 9.77 3.17
C ASP A 238 -17.07 11.11 2.43
N TYR A 239 -16.78 12.20 3.15
CA TYR A 239 -16.63 13.54 2.57
C TYR A 239 -15.50 13.61 1.54
N LEU A 240 -14.31 13.09 1.86
CA LEU A 240 -13.17 13.09 0.93
C LEU A 240 -13.44 12.26 -0.33
N ILE A 241 -14.11 11.11 -0.18
CA ILE A 241 -14.52 10.28 -1.31
C ILE A 241 -15.53 11.03 -2.18
N ALA A 242 -16.55 11.65 -1.57
CA ALA A 242 -17.55 12.44 -2.28
C ALA A 242 -16.93 13.63 -3.02
N ARG A 243 -15.99 14.32 -2.38
CA ARG A 243 -15.22 15.41 -2.97
C ARG A 243 -14.43 14.93 -4.19
N MET A 244 -13.71 13.83 -4.09
CA MET A 244 -13.00 13.20 -5.21
C MET A 244 -13.97 12.85 -6.36
N MET A 245 -15.16 12.29 -6.05
CA MET A 245 -16.15 11.96 -7.07
C MET A 245 -16.61 13.19 -7.84
N LEU A 246 -16.80 14.33 -7.16
CA LEU A 246 -17.19 15.59 -7.80
C LEU A 246 -16.07 16.19 -8.64
N GLU A 247 -14.86 16.29 -8.07
CA GLU A 247 -13.69 16.88 -8.73
C GLU A 247 -13.28 16.07 -9.98
N GLU A 248 -13.29 14.75 -9.89
CA GLU A 248 -12.90 13.84 -10.97
C GLU A 248 -14.07 13.42 -11.88
N GLN A 249 -15.28 13.93 -11.64
CA GLN A 249 -16.49 13.61 -12.40
C GLN A 249 -16.72 12.10 -12.56
N THR A 250 -16.43 11.33 -11.50
CA THR A 250 -16.56 9.87 -11.50
C THR A 250 -17.73 9.42 -10.62
N ASP A 251 -18.37 8.32 -10.99
CA ASP A 251 -19.39 7.65 -10.19
C ASP A 251 -18.83 6.46 -9.40
N LYS A 252 -17.54 6.13 -9.61
CA LYS A 252 -16.89 4.98 -9.00
C LYS A 252 -15.56 5.38 -8.35
N VAL A 253 -15.37 4.95 -7.09
CA VAL A 253 -14.11 5.12 -6.35
C VAL A 253 -13.72 3.79 -5.70
N VAL A 254 -12.42 3.51 -5.71
CA VAL A 254 -11.79 2.42 -4.94
C VAL A 254 -11.43 2.95 -3.55
N ILE A 255 -11.68 2.17 -2.54
CA ILE A 255 -11.36 2.48 -1.13
C ILE A 255 -10.42 1.40 -0.63
N ALA A 256 -9.26 1.81 -0.11
CA ALA A 256 -8.39 0.91 0.64
C ALA A 256 -8.89 0.84 2.09
N GLU A 257 -8.98 -0.37 2.64
CA GLU A 257 -9.53 -0.65 3.96
C GLU A 257 -8.54 -1.44 4.82
N ASP A 258 -8.38 -1.03 6.07
CA ASP A 258 -7.62 -1.76 7.09
C ASP A 258 -8.50 -2.88 7.66
N ILE A 259 -8.05 -4.12 7.51
CA ILE A 259 -8.80 -5.31 7.93
C ILE A 259 -8.19 -6.03 9.14
N ARG A 260 -7.25 -5.39 9.86
CA ARG A 260 -6.57 -6.01 11.01
C ARG A 260 -7.53 -6.59 12.04
N ASN A 261 -8.65 -5.91 12.30
CA ASN A 261 -9.67 -6.36 13.24
C ASN A 261 -10.58 -7.49 12.70
N HIS A 262 -10.47 -7.81 11.41
CA HIS A 262 -11.31 -8.76 10.72
C HIS A 262 -10.60 -10.08 10.41
N VAL A 263 -9.27 -10.11 10.44
CA VAL A 263 -8.48 -11.31 10.08
C VAL A 263 -7.94 -12.03 11.31
N SER A 264 -8.04 -13.35 11.32
CA SER A 264 -7.67 -14.17 12.48
C SER A 264 -6.15 -14.30 12.67
N CYS A 265 -5.38 -14.15 11.61
CA CYS A 265 -3.92 -14.26 11.64
C CYS A 265 -3.22 -13.04 12.24
N TYR A 266 -3.85 -11.84 12.24
CA TYR A 266 -3.23 -10.63 12.75
C TYR A 266 -2.86 -10.72 14.24
N ARG A 267 -1.70 -10.20 14.58
CA ARG A 267 -1.24 -9.97 15.95
C ARG A 267 -0.95 -8.49 16.13
N GLN A 268 -1.40 -7.93 17.24
CA GLN A 268 -1.17 -6.51 17.54
C GLN A 268 0.33 -6.18 17.47
N GLY A 269 0.67 -5.13 16.72
CA GLY A 269 2.06 -4.72 16.48
C GLY A 269 2.71 -5.38 15.26
N ALA A 270 2.08 -6.37 14.61
CA ALA A 270 2.58 -6.93 13.36
C ALA A 270 2.53 -5.89 12.23
N MET A 271 3.64 -5.80 11.49
CA MET A 271 3.80 -4.83 10.40
C MET A 271 3.08 -5.23 9.11
N GLY A 272 2.99 -6.52 8.80
CA GLY A 272 2.57 -7.11 7.54
C GLY A 272 1.46 -6.41 6.76
N ASN A 273 1.01 -7.01 5.70
CA ASN A 273 -0.04 -6.43 4.86
C ASN A 273 -1.41 -6.98 5.27
N TYR A 274 -2.19 -6.16 5.97
CA TYR A 274 -3.54 -6.47 6.45
C TYR A 274 -4.54 -5.45 5.90
N SER A 275 -4.47 -5.21 4.62
CA SER A 275 -5.36 -4.31 3.90
C SER A 275 -6.07 -5.01 2.75
N THR A 276 -7.24 -4.51 2.41
CA THR A 276 -7.98 -4.87 1.22
C THR A 276 -8.41 -3.63 0.46
N ALA A 277 -9.03 -3.81 -0.69
CA ALA A 277 -9.63 -2.72 -1.44
C ALA A 277 -10.98 -3.17 -2.02
N PHE A 278 -11.94 -2.28 -1.99
CA PHE A 278 -13.23 -2.48 -2.66
C PHE A 278 -13.66 -1.23 -3.40
N SER A 279 -14.58 -1.38 -4.34
CA SER A 279 -15.13 -0.25 -5.09
C SER A 279 -16.56 0.04 -4.65
N ILE A 280 -16.88 1.32 -4.55
CA ILE A 280 -18.26 1.78 -4.44
C ILE A 280 -18.68 2.49 -5.73
N THR A 281 -19.96 2.50 -6.01
CA THR A 281 -20.54 3.24 -7.16
C THR A 281 -21.76 4.01 -6.68
N VAL A 282 -21.76 5.33 -6.92
CA VAL A 282 -22.88 6.21 -6.61
C VAL A 282 -23.45 6.75 -7.91
N ARG A 283 -24.66 6.30 -8.28
CA ARG A 283 -25.26 6.59 -9.59
C ARG A 283 -26.01 7.91 -9.68
N LYS A 284 -26.35 8.54 -8.54
CA LYS A 284 -27.02 9.83 -8.51
C LYS A 284 -25.99 10.95 -8.58
N LYS A 285 -26.17 11.85 -9.56
CA LYS A 285 -25.33 13.06 -9.71
C LYS A 285 -25.82 14.15 -8.75
N GLU A 286 -25.42 14.08 -7.50
CA GLU A 286 -25.56 15.19 -6.57
C GLU A 286 -24.48 16.24 -6.85
N LYS A 287 -24.82 17.52 -6.68
CA LYS A 287 -23.86 18.63 -6.80
C LYS A 287 -23.34 19.08 -5.45
N ASP A 288 -24.10 18.81 -4.39
CA ASP A 288 -23.69 19.10 -3.01
C ASP A 288 -22.84 17.95 -2.47
N VAL A 289 -21.65 18.28 -1.99
CA VAL A 289 -20.67 17.30 -1.51
C VAL A 289 -21.17 16.50 -0.31
N PHE A 290 -21.92 17.12 0.61
CA PHE A 290 -22.41 16.42 1.80
C PHE A 290 -23.57 15.48 1.49
N SER A 291 -24.47 15.88 0.58
CA SER A 291 -25.52 14.98 0.07
C SER A 291 -24.94 13.78 -0.69
N LEU A 292 -23.81 13.97 -1.38
CA LEU A 292 -23.08 12.88 -2.00
C LEU A 292 -22.38 12.02 -0.95
N ALA A 293 -21.80 12.62 0.10
CA ALA A 293 -21.15 11.91 1.21
C ALA A 293 -22.13 11.00 1.96
N GLU A 294 -23.40 11.40 2.14
CA GLU A 294 -24.44 10.54 2.73
C GLU A 294 -24.68 9.28 1.88
N GLN A 295 -24.64 9.40 0.55
CA GLN A 295 -24.76 8.24 -0.34
C GLN A 295 -23.51 7.38 -0.33
N VAL A 296 -22.31 7.98 -0.26
CA VAL A 296 -21.05 7.29 -0.10
C VAL A 296 -21.06 6.48 1.20
N ALA A 297 -21.42 7.10 2.33
CA ALA A 297 -21.51 6.43 3.64
C ALA A 297 -22.41 5.19 3.60
N SER A 298 -23.59 5.33 2.95
CA SER A 298 -24.52 4.22 2.77
C SER A 298 -23.93 3.07 1.94
N GLN A 299 -23.20 3.39 0.86
CA GLN A 299 -22.57 2.37 0.01
C GLN A 299 -21.39 1.69 0.72
N VAL A 300 -20.58 2.44 1.46
CA VAL A 300 -19.47 1.90 2.25
C VAL A 300 -20.00 0.94 3.33
N ALA A 301 -21.02 1.36 4.09
CA ALA A 301 -21.68 0.50 5.09
C ALA A 301 -22.21 -0.78 4.45
N PHE A 302 -22.90 -0.68 3.32
CA PHE A 302 -23.44 -1.84 2.59
C PHE A 302 -22.35 -2.82 2.13
N VAL A 303 -21.16 -2.36 1.78
CA VAL A 303 -20.04 -3.26 1.42
C VAL A 303 -19.46 -3.91 2.66
N ARG A 304 -19.22 -3.15 3.74
CA ARG A 304 -18.64 -3.66 5.00
C ARG A 304 -19.53 -4.71 5.70
N GLU A 305 -20.84 -4.62 5.53
CA GLU A 305 -21.77 -5.64 6.02
C GLU A 305 -21.72 -6.97 5.24
N GLN A 306 -20.97 -7.01 4.13
CA GLN A 306 -20.91 -8.18 3.25
C GLN A 306 -19.46 -8.65 3.02
N PRO A 307 -18.96 -9.60 3.84
CA PRO A 307 -17.58 -10.09 3.73
C PRO A 307 -17.17 -10.53 2.31
N GLN A 308 -18.10 -11.09 1.54
CA GLN A 308 -17.84 -11.45 0.14
C GLN A 308 -17.52 -10.26 -0.77
N LYS A 309 -18.00 -9.06 -0.43
CA LYS A 309 -17.71 -7.85 -1.21
C LYS A 309 -16.47 -7.14 -0.69
N GLU A 310 -16.34 -7.04 0.61
CA GLU A 310 -15.21 -6.40 1.27
C GLU A 310 -13.90 -7.16 1.00
N MET A 311 -13.92 -8.50 1.14
CA MET A 311 -12.75 -9.37 0.95
C MET A 311 -12.57 -9.90 -0.48
N LEU A 312 -13.34 -9.39 -1.44
CA LEU A 312 -13.38 -9.93 -2.81
C LEU A 312 -12.00 -10.04 -3.45
N VAL A 313 -11.18 -9.00 -3.31
CA VAL A 313 -9.85 -8.94 -3.93
C VAL A 313 -8.93 -10.01 -3.33
N LEU A 314 -8.90 -10.15 -2.01
CA LEU A 314 -8.08 -11.14 -1.32
C LEU A 314 -8.54 -12.57 -1.68
N ALA A 315 -9.84 -12.82 -1.69
CA ALA A 315 -10.39 -14.10 -2.11
C ALA A 315 -10.06 -14.44 -3.58
N CYS A 316 -9.95 -13.42 -4.44
CA CYS A 316 -9.46 -13.59 -5.82
C CYS A 316 -7.99 -14.05 -5.83
N TYR A 317 -7.12 -13.37 -5.09
CA TYR A 317 -5.70 -13.73 -5.01
C TYR A 317 -5.50 -15.16 -4.49
N LEU A 318 -6.19 -15.52 -3.41
CA LEU A 318 -6.12 -16.86 -2.82
C LEU A 318 -6.60 -17.99 -3.76
N ARG A 319 -7.45 -17.67 -4.76
CA ARG A 319 -7.94 -18.66 -5.73
C ARG A 319 -7.14 -18.70 -7.03
N MET A 320 -6.45 -17.64 -7.40
CA MET A 320 -5.66 -17.62 -8.63
C MET A 320 -4.42 -18.52 -8.51
N ARG A 321 -3.96 -19.04 -9.66
CA ARG A 321 -2.62 -19.63 -9.75
C ARG A 321 -1.58 -18.55 -9.40
N PRO A 322 -0.64 -18.83 -8.50
CA PRO A 322 0.34 -17.82 -8.07
C PRO A 322 1.09 -17.18 -9.25
N GLU A 323 1.58 -17.97 -10.20
CA GLU A 323 2.32 -17.44 -11.35
C GLU A 323 1.41 -16.69 -12.37
N LEU A 324 0.09 -16.93 -12.34
CA LEU A 324 -0.84 -16.10 -13.10
C LEU A 324 -0.90 -14.69 -12.54
N ILE A 325 -0.84 -14.53 -11.19
CA ILE A 325 -0.79 -13.21 -10.54
C ILE A 325 0.43 -12.43 -11.05
N ASP A 326 1.61 -13.06 -11.12
CA ASP A 326 2.85 -12.45 -11.62
C ASP A 326 2.71 -11.94 -13.05
N ALA A 327 1.95 -12.66 -13.89
CA ALA A 327 1.78 -12.31 -15.30
C ALA A 327 0.76 -11.19 -15.55
N VAL A 328 -0.08 -10.82 -14.59
CA VAL A 328 -1.22 -9.91 -14.82
C VAL A 328 -0.79 -8.53 -15.31
N ALA A 329 0.15 -7.89 -14.62
CA ALA A 329 0.59 -6.53 -14.97
C ALA A 329 1.38 -6.53 -16.28
N ILE A 330 2.41 -7.35 -16.39
CA ILE A 330 3.31 -7.40 -17.55
C ILE A 330 2.59 -7.84 -18.86
N SER A 331 1.55 -8.67 -18.76
CA SER A 331 0.78 -9.08 -19.95
C SER A 331 -0.29 -8.10 -20.37
N THR A 332 -0.67 -7.17 -19.47
CA THR A 332 -1.69 -6.15 -19.79
C THR A 332 -1.06 -4.82 -20.19
N LEU A 333 0.07 -4.48 -19.58
CA LEU A 333 0.72 -3.18 -19.69
C LEU A 333 2.05 -3.23 -20.46
N GLY A 334 2.59 -4.42 -20.68
CA GLY A 334 3.81 -4.69 -21.42
C GLY A 334 3.59 -5.66 -22.57
N ASP A 335 4.68 -6.26 -23.03
CA ASP A 335 4.72 -7.11 -24.24
C ASP A 335 4.65 -8.62 -23.95
N PHE A 336 4.56 -9.02 -22.69
CA PHE A 336 4.48 -10.43 -22.32
C PHE A 336 3.16 -11.06 -22.82
N GLN A 337 3.28 -12.13 -23.58
CA GLN A 337 2.12 -12.76 -24.22
C GLN A 337 1.47 -13.77 -23.29
N SER A 338 0.40 -13.35 -22.59
CA SER A 338 -0.50 -14.23 -21.83
C SER A 338 -1.95 -13.80 -22.03
N THR A 339 -2.77 -14.73 -22.57
CA THR A 339 -4.20 -14.48 -22.71
C THR A 339 -4.92 -14.50 -21.36
N ALA A 340 -4.47 -15.36 -20.44
CA ALA A 340 -5.01 -15.44 -19.08
C ALA A 340 -4.66 -14.19 -18.26
N GLY A 341 -3.38 -13.79 -18.24
CA GLY A 341 -2.93 -12.59 -17.53
C GLY A 341 -3.59 -11.32 -18.05
N ALA A 342 -3.62 -11.11 -19.36
CA ALA A 342 -4.28 -9.96 -19.98
C ALA A 342 -5.80 -9.94 -19.72
N PHE A 343 -6.47 -11.10 -19.68
CA PHE A 343 -7.88 -11.20 -19.34
C PHE A 343 -8.14 -10.72 -17.89
N VAL A 344 -7.36 -11.24 -16.96
CA VAL A 344 -7.46 -10.85 -15.52
C VAL A 344 -7.16 -9.37 -15.34
N GLY A 345 -6.07 -8.86 -15.92
CA GLY A 345 -5.67 -7.47 -15.78
C GLY A 345 -6.71 -6.49 -16.32
N ARG A 346 -7.30 -6.78 -17.47
CA ARG A 346 -8.31 -5.92 -18.10
C ARG A 346 -9.66 -5.97 -17.39
N ASN A 347 -10.12 -7.16 -16.99
CA ASN A 347 -11.51 -7.36 -16.56
C ASN A 347 -11.66 -7.36 -15.02
N MET A 348 -10.61 -7.64 -14.26
CA MET A 348 -10.68 -7.77 -12.81
C MET A 348 -9.85 -6.70 -12.07
N PHE A 349 -8.68 -6.31 -12.59
CA PHE A 349 -7.78 -5.37 -11.91
C PHE A 349 -7.79 -3.95 -12.49
N GLY A 350 -8.55 -3.70 -13.57
CA GLY A 350 -8.71 -2.35 -14.14
C GLY A 350 -7.50 -1.84 -14.92
N TYR A 351 -6.49 -2.69 -15.19
CA TYR A 351 -5.29 -2.29 -15.94
C TYR A 351 -5.57 -1.96 -17.41
N GLY A 352 -6.72 -2.37 -17.94
CA GLY A 352 -7.10 -2.03 -19.31
C GLY A 352 -7.55 -0.59 -19.49
N SER A 353 -8.25 -0.02 -18.50
CA SER A 353 -8.74 1.37 -18.56
C SER A 353 -7.83 2.38 -17.87
N ARG A 354 -7.13 1.95 -16.81
CA ARG A 354 -6.20 2.74 -16.01
C ARG A 354 -6.76 4.10 -15.52
N ASN A 355 -8.06 4.20 -15.41
CA ASN A 355 -8.78 5.44 -15.06
C ASN A 355 -9.35 5.41 -13.63
N GLY A 356 -8.98 4.41 -12.83
CA GLY A 356 -9.43 4.25 -11.45
C GLY A 356 -9.12 5.49 -10.60
N LYS A 357 -9.99 5.75 -9.62
CA LYS A 357 -9.79 6.75 -8.58
C LYS A 357 -9.80 6.04 -7.25
N CYS A 358 -8.78 6.30 -6.41
CA CYS A 358 -8.60 5.59 -5.15
C CYS A 358 -8.43 6.56 -3.98
N VAL A 359 -9.04 6.25 -2.86
CA VAL A 359 -8.80 6.94 -1.57
C VAL A 359 -8.28 5.92 -0.57
N THR A 360 -7.14 6.23 0.05
CA THR A 360 -6.55 5.47 1.14
C THR A 360 -6.29 6.42 2.30
N ASN A 361 -6.90 6.15 3.45
CA ASN A 361 -6.86 7.03 4.61
C ASN A 361 -6.35 6.28 5.84
N LEU A 362 -5.17 6.67 6.32
CA LEU A 362 -4.55 6.09 7.51
C LEU A 362 -5.18 6.61 8.83
N GLY A 363 -6.11 7.57 8.73
CA GLY A 363 -6.83 8.10 9.87
C GLY A 363 -6.07 9.16 10.66
N ARG A 364 -6.37 9.23 11.97
CA ARG A 364 -5.81 10.23 12.89
C ARG A 364 -4.84 9.56 13.87
N VAL A 365 -3.71 10.22 14.09
CA VAL A 365 -2.67 9.85 15.05
C VAL A 365 -2.31 11.07 15.89
N GLU A 366 -2.12 10.85 17.19
CA GLU A 366 -1.50 11.82 18.10
C GLU A 366 -0.09 11.33 18.44
N SER A 367 0.90 12.19 18.28
CA SER A 367 2.29 11.87 18.56
C SER A 367 2.98 13.06 19.24
N ASP A 368 3.81 12.75 20.22
CA ASP A 368 4.68 13.70 20.93
C ASP A 368 6.10 13.77 20.35
N VAL A 369 6.40 12.90 19.37
CA VAL A 369 7.73 12.78 18.74
C VAL A 369 7.70 13.09 17.24
N ILE A 370 6.53 13.02 16.62
CA ILE A 370 6.29 13.41 15.22
C ILE A 370 5.34 14.59 15.22
N SER A 371 5.78 15.76 14.75
CA SER A 371 4.92 16.94 14.70
C SER A 371 3.95 16.92 13.52
N GLU A 372 4.37 16.41 12.37
CA GLU A 372 3.54 16.23 11.18
C GLU A 372 4.06 15.06 10.32
N ALA A 373 3.18 14.48 9.53
CA ALA A 373 3.58 13.50 8.54
C ALA A 373 2.68 13.51 7.30
N VAL A 374 3.24 13.00 6.20
CA VAL A 374 2.55 12.80 4.92
C VAL A 374 2.56 11.33 4.57
N PHE A 375 1.41 10.76 4.25
CA PHE A 375 1.32 9.44 3.63
C PHE A 375 1.33 9.57 2.11
N ILE A 376 2.34 9.01 1.47
CA ILE A 376 2.54 8.96 0.01
C ILE A 376 2.01 7.60 -0.45
N PRO A 377 0.81 7.52 -1.05
CA PRO A 377 0.23 6.24 -1.45
C PRO A 377 0.91 5.67 -2.70
N PRO A 378 0.78 4.34 -2.95
CA PRO A 378 1.29 3.73 -4.16
C PRO A 378 0.54 4.24 -5.40
N ALA A 379 1.25 4.31 -6.51
CA ALA A 379 0.70 4.69 -7.81
C ALA A 379 0.28 3.43 -8.60
N SER A 380 -0.67 2.65 -8.07
CA SER A 380 -1.15 1.42 -8.72
C SER A 380 -1.48 1.65 -10.19
N PRO A 381 -1.04 0.79 -11.12
CA PRO A 381 -1.29 0.95 -12.55
C PRO A 381 -2.77 1.02 -12.95
N ALA A 382 -3.68 0.57 -12.09
CA ALA A 382 -5.12 0.64 -12.32
C ALA A 382 -5.70 2.06 -12.13
N ASN A 383 -4.99 2.91 -11.37
CA ASN A 383 -5.53 4.19 -10.92
C ASN A 383 -4.87 5.36 -11.66
N ALA A 384 -5.69 6.25 -12.21
CA ALA A 384 -5.21 7.54 -12.72
C ALA A 384 -4.91 8.52 -11.57
N LYS A 385 -5.62 8.36 -10.42
CA LYS A 385 -5.41 9.20 -9.23
C LYS A 385 -5.64 8.42 -7.95
N THR A 386 -4.72 8.61 -6.99
CA THR A 386 -4.85 8.07 -5.63
C THR A 386 -4.64 9.20 -4.62
N LEU A 387 -5.54 9.32 -3.63
CA LEU A 387 -5.36 10.20 -2.47
C LEU A 387 -4.89 9.39 -1.27
N GLY A 388 -3.73 9.73 -0.75
CA GLY A 388 -3.22 9.26 0.53
C GLY A 388 -3.52 10.29 1.61
N VAL A 389 -4.23 9.91 2.67
CA VAL A 389 -4.66 10.83 3.73
C VAL A 389 -4.09 10.40 5.07
N LEU A 390 -3.53 11.36 5.79
CA LEU A 390 -3.06 11.16 7.16
C LEU A 390 -3.28 12.43 7.98
N THR A 391 -3.77 12.28 9.20
CA THR A 391 -3.91 13.38 10.17
C THR A 391 -3.00 13.12 11.36
N VAL A 392 -2.05 14.02 11.60
CA VAL A 392 -1.18 14.00 12.78
C VAL A 392 -1.41 15.27 13.58
N ASN A 393 -1.63 15.13 14.90
CA ASN A 393 -1.82 16.24 15.84
C ASN A 393 -2.85 17.29 15.36
N GLY A 394 -3.96 16.81 14.78
CA GLY A 394 -5.03 17.69 14.28
C GLY A 394 -4.72 18.40 12.95
N ARG A 395 -3.61 18.13 12.30
CA ARG A 395 -3.26 18.65 10.98
C ARG A 395 -3.37 17.54 9.93
N MET A 396 -4.24 17.70 8.93
CA MET A 396 -4.44 16.71 7.87
C MET A 396 -3.59 17.06 6.66
N LYS A 397 -2.83 16.07 6.19
CA LYS A 397 -2.10 16.12 4.91
C LYS A 397 -2.74 15.14 3.94
N ILE A 398 -2.95 15.58 2.71
CA ILE A 398 -3.46 14.77 1.60
C ILE A 398 -2.38 14.75 0.53
N CYS A 399 -1.83 13.59 0.22
CA CYS A 399 -0.95 13.41 -0.92
C CYS A 399 -1.77 12.92 -2.12
N SER A 400 -1.89 13.76 -3.14
CA SER A 400 -2.52 13.42 -4.41
C SER A 400 -1.46 12.86 -5.35
N VAL A 401 -1.59 11.59 -5.70
CA VAL A 401 -0.71 10.89 -6.64
C VAL A 401 -1.44 10.68 -7.95
N THR A 402 -0.90 11.21 -9.05
CA THR A 402 -1.47 11.09 -10.39
C THR A 402 -0.47 10.45 -11.34
N GLN A 403 -0.96 9.59 -12.23
CA GLN A 403 -0.18 9.01 -13.31
C GLN A 403 -0.60 9.61 -14.65
N SER A 404 0.38 10.08 -15.41
CA SER A 404 0.18 10.43 -16.80
C SER A 404 0.31 9.15 -17.64
N HIS A 405 -0.70 8.83 -18.42
CA HIS A 405 -0.62 7.72 -19.37
C HIS A 405 -0.19 8.29 -20.73
N ALA A 406 0.90 7.78 -21.28
CA ALA A 406 1.35 8.11 -22.61
C ALA A 406 0.42 7.52 -23.67
#